data_cc6c218c660ffbab309bf2e61acf919b
#
_entry.id   cc6c218c660ffbab309bf2e61acf919b
#
_cell.length_a   1.000
_cell.length_b   1.000
_cell.length_c   1.000
_cell.angle_alpha   90.00
_cell.angle_beta   90.00
_cell.angle_gamma   90.00
#
_symmetry.space_group_name_H-M   'P 1'
#
loop_
_entity.id
_entity.type
_entity.pdbx_description
1 polymer ?
#
loop_
_entity_poly.entity_id
_entity_poly.type
_entity_poly.pdbx_seq_one_letter_code
_entity_poly.pdbx_strand_id
1 'polypeptide(L)'
;MLSLVLLAALRETVPGNVGEGVTALVGLDVGTSAVKAVAISPDGEVLGIAEESYPLSVPRPGWAEQDPEDWWRAAQTALARVPEGPIGLSGQMHGLVALDAGDRVLRPAILWNDGRTGAECEEIESLLGLDRLVSLTGNRALAGFTAPKLLWLRRHEPETYSRLRRVLLPKDYIHLRLTGEHATDVSDASGTLLFDVGGRRWSDEVCAALEIPREWLPPALESTVMGGAGDQAAAALGVGIDRPGPVSVALGTAGIAFAVTPSYSPDPQARLHTFCHAVPDTWHAMGVMLSGGGSFAWLCDLFDEDAADLDREAERWPPGCEGLLFAPYLAGERTPHSDPNARGAFTGLSLRHDRGALARATLEGVAYGLRDSLELLREAGVRPEVGRISGGGSRSDLWTRIVASVLDLPLERTECDAGSAYGAALLAGVRSGTFADAAEAVARCVRITERINPDAEWVAAYSEGYARFGALYPALRPLEEA
;
A
#
# COMPACT_ATOMS: atom_id res chain seq x y z
N MET A 1 -14.52 -30.82 8.33
CA MET A 1 -13.80 -32.10 8.37
C MET A 1 -12.92 -32.36 7.14
N LEU A 2 -13.24 -31.88 5.92
CA LEU A 2 -12.35 -32.00 4.76
C LEU A 2 -11.12 -31.08 4.82
N SER A 3 -11.19 -29.91 5.51
CA SER A 3 -10.09 -28.96 5.60
C SER A 3 -8.91 -29.45 6.44
N LEU A 4 -9.16 -30.21 7.49
CA LEU A 4 -8.12 -30.83 8.33
C LEU A 4 -7.47 -32.05 7.66
N VAL A 5 -8.19 -32.71 6.76
CA VAL A 5 -7.68 -33.85 6.00
C VAL A 5 -6.77 -33.41 4.86
N LEU A 6 -7.01 -32.24 4.24
CA LEU A 6 -6.14 -31.71 3.19
C LEU A 6 -4.80 -31.20 3.76
N LEU A 7 -4.81 -30.56 4.95
CA LEU A 7 -3.60 -30.18 5.69
C LEU A 7 -2.80 -31.40 6.17
N ALA A 8 -3.47 -32.51 6.47
CA ALA A 8 -2.81 -33.77 6.86
C ALA A 8 -2.19 -34.50 5.67
N ALA A 9 -2.75 -34.38 4.47
CA ALA A 9 -2.24 -35.00 3.25
C ALA A 9 -0.99 -34.33 2.67
N LEU A 10 -0.75 -33.05 2.99
CA LEU A 10 0.47 -32.31 2.59
C LEU A 10 1.69 -32.60 3.48
N ARG A 11 1.54 -33.40 4.53
CA ARG A 11 2.60 -33.73 5.50
C ARG A 11 3.70 -34.65 4.99
N GLU A 12 3.56 -35.28 3.84
CA GLU A 12 4.47 -36.38 3.46
C GLU A 12 5.63 -36.03 2.51
N THR A 13 5.79 -34.79 2.06
CA THR A 13 6.83 -34.46 1.06
C THR A 13 7.53 -33.11 1.23
N VAL A 14 8.22 -32.86 2.36
CA VAL A 14 9.31 -31.86 2.38
C VAL A 14 10.39 -32.28 3.38
N PRO A 15 11.60 -32.66 2.92
CA PRO A 15 12.76 -32.82 3.80
C PRO A 15 13.48 -31.46 3.89
N GLY A 16 13.14 -30.69 4.89
CA GLY A 16 13.88 -29.51 5.32
C GLY A 16 14.02 -29.55 6.83
N ASN A 17 15.20 -29.93 7.30
CA ASN A 17 15.58 -30.01 8.70
C ASN A 17 15.47 -28.62 9.36
N VAL A 18 14.29 -28.27 9.90
CA VAL A 18 14.14 -27.20 10.90
C VAL A 18 14.33 -27.89 12.25
N GLY A 19 15.29 -27.43 13.06
CA GLY A 19 15.59 -28.02 14.37
C GLY A 19 14.31 -28.15 15.21
N GLU A 20 14.17 -29.28 15.92
CA GLU A 20 13.02 -29.55 16.77
C GLU A 20 12.82 -28.41 17.78
N GLY A 21 11.70 -27.67 17.67
CA GLY A 21 11.24 -26.69 18.68
C GLY A 21 10.96 -25.26 18.24
N VAL A 22 11.22 -24.86 17.01
CA VAL A 22 10.90 -23.47 16.58
C VAL A 22 9.52 -23.43 15.96
N THR A 23 8.55 -22.82 16.64
CA THR A 23 7.21 -22.53 16.07
C THR A 23 7.34 -21.36 15.11
N ALA A 24 7.16 -21.59 13.82
CA ALA A 24 7.16 -20.51 12.84
C ALA A 24 5.86 -19.68 12.94
N LEU A 25 5.93 -18.40 12.57
CA LEU A 25 4.79 -17.53 12.32
C LEU A 25 4.77 -17.21 10.83
N VAL A 26 3.64 -17.40 10.18
CA VAL A 26 3.55 -17.29 8.72
C VAL A 26 2.70 -16.08 8.34
N GLY A 27 3.24 -15.20 7.53
CA GLY A 27 2.48 -14.14 6.87
C GLY A 27 2.26 -14.48 5.40
N LEU A 28 1.04 -14.33 4.94
CA LEU A 28 0.63 -14.55 3.55
C LEU A 28 0.07 -13.24 2.98
N ASP A 29 0.71 -12.72 1.97
CA ASP A 29 0.30 -11.50 1.28
C ASP A 29 -0.25 -11.81 -0.12
N VAL A 30 -1.49 -11.43 -0.37
CA VAL A 30 -2.17 -11.56 -1.66
C VAL A 30 -1.96 -10.28 -2.46
N GLY A 31 -0.79 -10.13 -3.09
CA GLY A 31 -0.42 -8.94 -3.86
C GLY A 31 -1.11 -8.85 -5.21
N THR A 32 -0.75 -7.85 -6.03
CA THR A 32 -1.33 -7.70 -7.38
C THR A 32 -0.73 -8.68 -8.40
N SER A 33 0.54 -9.05 -8.25
CA SER A 33 1.24 -9.89 -9.24
C SER A 33 1.52 -11.31 -8.73
N ALA A 34 1.52 -11.51 -7.42
CA ALA A 34 1.88 -12.78 -6.79
C ALA A 34 1.32 -12.87 -5.37
N VAL A 35 1.17 -14.08 -4.86
CA VAL A 35 1.09 -14.35 -3.42
C VAL A 35 2.50 -14.55 -2.89
N LYS A 36 2.81 -13.89 -1.78
CA LYS A 36 4.05 -14.05 -1.03
C LYS A 36 3.76 -14.66 0.34
N ALA A 37 4.44 -15.76 0.67
CA ALA A 37 4.46 -16.34 2.01
C ALA A 37 5.81 -16.10 2.67
N VAL A 38 5.80 -15.65 3.92
CA VAL A 38 7.00 -15.43 4.73
C VAL A 38 6.81 -16.14 6.06
N ALA A 39 7.72 -17.04 6.40
CA ALA A 39 7.76 -17.68 7.71
C ALA A 39 8.88 -17.04 8.53
N ILE A 40 8.57 -16.66 9.77
CA ILE A 40 9.54 -16.07 10.70
C ILE A 40 9.57 -16.85 12.02
N SER A 41 10.70 -16.76 12.74
CA SER A 41 10.78 -17.19 14.14
C SER A 41 10.07 -16.21 15.07
N PRO A 42 9.78 -16.57 16.33
CA PRO A 42 9.27 -15.63 17.33
C PRO A 42 10.20 -14.44 17.63
N ASP A 43 11.44 -14.48 17.18
CA ASP A 43 12.41 -13.40 17.31
C ASP A 43 12.62 -12.61 16.00
N GLY A 44 11.77 -12.87 14.97
CA GLY A 44 11.74 -12.13 13.71
C GLY A 44 12.71 -12.62 12.64
N GLU A 45 13.47 -13.70 12.91
CA GLU A 45 14.35 -14.29 11.90
C GLU A 45 13.54 -14.90 10.74
N VAL A 46 13.89 -14.61 9.50
CA VAL A 46 13.24 -15.19 8.32
C VAL A 46 13.67 -16.65 8.15
N LEU A 47 12.72 -17.56 8.32
CA LEU A 47 12.93 -19.02 8.18
C LEU A 47 12.65 -19.52 6.76
N GLY A 48 11.89 -18.77 5.97
CA GLY A 48 11.58 -19.10 4.59
C GLY A 48 10.74 -18.05 3.92
N ILE A 49 10.94 -17.89 2.61
CA ILE A 49 10.14 -17.03 1.73
C ILE A 49 9.77 -17.85 0.49
N ALA A 50 8.50 -17.74 0.10
CA ALA A 50 8.01 -18.30 -1.16
C ALA A 50 7.10 -17.30 -1.85
N GLU A 51 7.17 -17.30 -3.17
CA GLU A 51 6.34 -16.43 -4.01
C GLU A 51 5.77 -17.26 -5.17
N GLU A 52 4.51 -17.03 -5.52
CA GLU A 52 3.84 -17.69 -6.63
C GLU A 52 3.02 -16.66 -7.40
N SER A 53 3.34 -16.50 -8.68
CA SER A 53 2.72 -15.52 -9.57
C SER A 53 1.42 -16.04 -10.18
N TYR A 54 0.57 -15.09 -10.60
CA TYR A 54 -0.66 -15.35 -11.34
C TYR A 54 -0.93 -14.24 -12.37
N PRO A 55 -1.77 -14.53 -13.38
CA PRO A 55 -2.00 -13.58 -14.46
C PRO A 55 -2.83 -12.37 -14.00
N LEU A 56 -2.56 -11.21 -14.60
CA LEU A 56 -3.42 -10.05 -14.58
C LEU A 56 -4.19 -10.01 -15.90
N SER A 57 -5.52 -9.96 -15.85
CA SER A 57 -6.37 -9.75 -17.00
C SER A 57 -6.64 -8.26 -17.21
N VAL A 58 -6.42 -7.79 -18.45
CA VAL A 58 -6.73 -6.42 -18.88
C VAL A 58 -7.74 -6.49 -20.03
N PRO A 59 -9.05 -6.72 -19.75
CA PRO A 59 -10.05 -6.96 -20.80
C PRO A 59 -10.26 -5.76 -21.73
N ARG A 60 -10.00 -4.55 -21.22
CA ARG A 60 -10.06 -3.26 -21.95
C ARG A 60 -8.99 -2.31 -21.39
N PRO A 61 -8.57 -1.29 -22.16
CA PRO A 61 -7.68 -0.25 -21.63
C PRO A 61 -8.22 0.34 -20.30
N GLY A 62 -7.40 0.40 -19.28
CA GLY A 62 -7.75 0.89 -17.95
C GLY A 62 -8.55 -0.07 -17.06
N TRP A 63 -8.84 -1.29 -17.51
CA TRP A 63 -9.48 -2.33 -16.72
C TRP A 63 -8.45 -3.30 -16.15
N ALA A 64 -8.69 -3.79 -14.94
CA ALA A 64 -7.81 -4.75 -14.26
C ALA A 64 -8.64 -5.76 -13.48
N GLU A 65 -8.52 -7.04 -13.82
CA GLU A 65 -9.29 -8.13 -13.23
C GLU A 65 -8.42 -9.34 -12.94
N GLN A 66 -8.80 -10.11 -11.90
CA GLN A 66 -8.17 -11.39 -11.57
C GLN A 66 -9.20 -12.42 -11.13
N ASP A 67 -8.93 -13.69 -11.40
CA ASP A 67 -9.73 -14.79 -10.86
C ASP A 67 -9.31 -15.08 -9.41
N PRO A 68 -10.21 -14.98 -8.42
CA PRO A 68 -9.89 -15.30 -7.03
C PRO A 68 -9.39 -16.74 -6.81
N GLU A 69 -9.72 -17.68 -7.71
CA GLU A 69 -9.20 -19.04 -7.65
C GLU A 69 -7.70 -19.12 -7.99
N ASP A 70 -7.18 -18.18 -8.79
CA ASP A 70 -5.75 -18.09 -9.04
C ASP A 70 -5.00 -17.71 -7.75
N TRP A 71 -5.54 -16.77 -6.97
CA TRP A 71 -4.98 -16.41 -5.67
C TRP A 71 -4.96 -17.60 -4.70
N TRP A 72 -6.06 -18.37 -4.68
CA TRP A 72 -6.13 -19.53 -3.80
C TRP A 72 -5.11 -20.61 -4.17
N ARG A 73 -4.96 -20.92 -5.46
CA ARG A 73 -3.94 -21.87 -5.93
C ARG A 73 -2.53 -21.40 -5.61
N ALA A 74 -2.23 -20.11 -5.84
CA ALA A 74 -0.96 -19.51 -5.52
C ALA A 74 -0.68 -19.53 -4.00
N ALA A 75 -1.70 -19.22 -3.18
CA ALA A 75 -1.60 -19.28 -1.73
C ALA A 75 -1.23 -20.68 -1.22
N GLN A 76 -1.90 -21.72 -1.72
CA GLN A 76 -1.59 -23.12 -1.38
C GLN A 76 -0.16 -23.49 -1.78
N THR A 77 0.27 -23.08 -2.99
CA THR A 77 1.62 -23.37 -3.48
C THR A 77 2.69 -22.64 -2.66
N ALA A 78 2.48 -21.38 -2.33
CA ALA A 78 3.43 -20.60 -1.52
C ALA A 78 3.52 -21.14 -0.08
N LEU A 79 2.38 -21.43 0.55
CA LEU A 79 2.34 -21.98 1.91
C LEU A 79 3.03 -23.36 2.00
N ALA A 80 2.94 -24.19 0.97
CA ALA A 80 3.61 -25.50 0.96
C ALA A 80 5.15 -25.42 0.91
N ARG A 81 5.71 -24.21 0.62
CA ARG A 81 7.17 -24.00 0.48
C ARG A 81 7.81 -23.32 1.69
N VAL A 82 7.04 -23.00 2.71
CA VAL A 82 7.54 -22.35 3.94
C VAL A 82 7.23 -23.23 5.16
N PRO A 83 7.98 -23.11 6.27
CA PRO A 83 7.65 -23.79 7.52
C PRO A 83 6.22 -23.53 7.99
N GLU A 84 5.55 -24.56 8.51
CA GLU A 84 4.18 -24.45 9.03
C GLU A 84 4.11 -23.65 10.33
N GLY A 85 3.01 -22.91 10.51
CA GLY A 85 2.72 -22.15 11.73
C GLY A 85 1.37 -21.44 11.63
N PRO A 86 0.99 -20.67 12.68
CA PRO A 86 -0.14 -19.75 12.60
C PRO A 86 0.01 -18.80 11.43
N ILE A 87 -1.09 -18.63 10.65
CA ILE A 87 -1.09 -17.82 9.44
C ILE A 87 -1.77 -16.48 9.73
N GLY A 88 -1.10 -15.38 9.38
CA GLY A 88 -1.66 -14.05 9.26
C GLY A 88 -1.80 -13.65 7.80
N LEU A 89 -2.78 -12.82 7.50
CA LEU A 89 -3.13 -12.46 6.13
C LEU A 89 -2.88 -10.98 5.84
N SER A 90 -2.38 -10.72 4.66
CA SER A 90 -2.37 -9.41 4.06
C SER A 90 -2.77 -9.51 2.59
N GLY A 91 -3.11 -8.39 1.97
CA GLY A 91 -3.37 -8.38 0.53
C GLY A 91 -3.73 -7.03 -0.02
N GLN A 92 -3.71 -6.96 -1.36
CA GLN A 92 -4.13 -5.78 -2.12
C GLN A 92 -5.52 -5.33 -1.68
N MET A 93 -5.64 -4.06 -1.35
CA MET A 93 -6.87 -3.46 -0.84
C MET A 93 -7.88 -3.19 -1.97
N HIS A 94 -9.12 -2.86 -1.59
CA HIS A 94 -10.14 -2.31 -2.48
C HIS A 94 -10.73 -3.24 -3.54
N GLY A 95 -10.17 -4.43 -3.78
CA GLY A 95 -10.65 -5.38 -4.76
C GLY A 95 -12.08 -5.84 -4.47
N LEU A 96 -12.94 -5.97 -5.50
CA LEU A 96 -14.30 -6.47 -5.35
C LEU A 96 -14.34 -7.96 -5.68
N VAL A 97 -14.49 -8.82 -4.69
CA VAL A 97 -14.83 -10.23 -4.84
C VAL A 97 -16.34 -10.39 -4.62
N ALA A 98 -17.07 -10.68 -5.69
CA ALA A 98 -18.53 -10.83 -5.70
C ALA A 98 -18.92 -12.31 -5.60
N LEU A 99 -19.65 -12.69 -4.51
CA LEU A 99 -20.05 -14.08 -4.27
C LEU A 99 -21.58 -14.23 -4.23
N ASP A 100 -22.08 -15.41 -4.64
CA ASP A 100 -23.49 -15.79 -4.45
C ASP A 100 -23.75 -16.35 -3.04
N ALA A 101 -24.99 -16.78 -2.78
CA ALA A 101 -25.40 -17.34 -1.49
C ALA A 101 -24.69 -18.66 -1.11
N GLY A 102 -24.06 -19.32 -2.06
CA GLY A 102 -23.28 -20.55 -1.87
C GLY A 102 -21.78 -20.30 -1.91
N ASP A 103 -21.34 -19.04 -1.74
CA ASP A 103 -19.94 -18.61 -1.77
C ASP A 103 -19.19 -18.87 -3.09
N ARG A 104 -19.95 -18.98 -4.20
CA ARG A 104 -19.34 -19.13 -5.53
C ARG A 104 -19.01 -17.77 -6.11
N VAL A 105 -17.83 -17.62 -6.65
CA VAL A 105 -17.38 -16.42 -7.36
C VAL A 105 -18.28 -16.20 -8.57
N LEU A 106 -18.87 -15.01 -8.67
CA LEU A 106 -19.81 -14.64 -9.73
C LEU A 106 -19.12 -14.12 -10.99
N ARG A 107 -17.93 -13.54 -10.81
CA ARG A 107 -17.10 -12.98 -11.87
C ARG A 107 -15.65 -12.78 -11.38
N PRO A 108 -14.67 -12.55 -12.29
CA PRO A 108 -13.34 -12.12 -11.88
C PRO A 108 -13.40 -10.85 -11.01
N ALA A 109 -12.54 -10.76 -9.99
CA ALA A 109 -12.48 -9.61 -9.11
C ALA A 109 -12.01 -8.36 -9.85
N ILE A 110 -12.69 -7.23 -9.62
CA ILE A 110 -12.25 -5.91 -10.14
C ILE A 110 -11.23 -5.34 -9.15
N LEU A 111 -10.02 -5.03 -9.62
CA LEU A 111 -8.88 -4.68 -8.77
C LEU A 111 -8.82 -3.19 -8.41
N TRP A 112 -7.90 -2.85 -7.51
CA TRP A 112 -7.65 -1.49 -7.03
C TRP A 112 -7.13 -0.52 -8.10
N ASN A 113 -6.42 -1.03 -9.12
CA ASN A 113 -5.86 -0.28 -10.25
C ASN A 113 -6.79 -0.25 -11.47
N ASP A 114 -8.06 -0.63 -11.28
CA ASP A 114 -9.09 -0.54 -12.31
C ASP A 114 -9.71 0.86 -12.35
N GLY A 115 -9.75 1.47 -13.51
CA GLY A 115 -10.22 2.85 -13.72
C GLY A 115 -11.65 2.99 -14.26
N ARG A 116 -12.42 1.87 -14.40
CA ARG A 116 -13.72 1.88 -15.11
C ARG A 116 -14.84 2.67 -14.43
N THR A 117 -14.73 2.96 -13.12
CA THR A 117 -15.82 3.44 -12.27
C THR A 117 -15.81 4.96 -12.03
N GLY A 118 -15.27 5.76 -12.94
CA GLY A 118 -15.19 7.22 -12.78
C GLY A 118 -16.57 7.88 -12.60
N ALA A 119 -17.56 7.49 -13.41
CA ALA A 119 -18.93 8.02 -13.31
C ALA A 119 -19.60 7.66 -11.98
N GLU A 120 -19.33 6.47 -11.45
CA GLU A 120 -19.85 6.03 -10.15
C GLU A 120 -19.19 6.80 -8.98
N CYS A 121 -17.94 7.23 -9.12
CA CYS A 121 -17.31 8.13 -8.15
C CYS A 121 -18.02 9.48 -8.09
N GLU A 122 -18.31 10.09 -9.23
CA GLU A 122 -19.06 11.34 -9.31
C GLU A 122 -20.48 11.20 -8.72
N GLU A 123 -21.15 10.08 -8.99
CA GLU A 123 -22.48 9.77 -8.41
C GLU A 123 -22.40 9.69 -6.88
N ILE A 124 -21.42 8.98 -6.31
CA ILE A 124 -21.24 8.85 -4.86
C ILE A 124 -21.01 10.22 -4.21
N GLU A 125 -20.10 11.03 -4.78
CA GLU A 125 -19.83 12.39 -4.26
C GLU A 125 -21.06 13.31 -4.40
N SER A 126 -21.87 13.14 -5.45
CA SER A 126 -23.11 13.89 -5.62
C SER A 126 -24.20 13.51 -4.60
N LEU A 127 -24.31 12.21 -4.28
CA LEU A 127 -25.32 11.70 -3.35
C LEU A 127 -25.03 12.07 -1.89
N LEU A 128 -23.76 11.96 -1.47
CA LEU A 128 -23.35 12.14 -0.07
C LEU A 128 -22.80 13.54 0.21
N GLY A 129 -22.27 14.23 -0.79
CA GLY A 129 -21.43 15.41 -0.63
C GLY A 129 -20.01 15.03 -0.17
N LEU A 130 -18.99 15.74 -0.73
CA LEU A 130 -17.58 15.41 -0.46
C LEU A 130 -17.25 15.51 1.03
N ASP A 131 -17.65 16.60 1.70
CA ASP A 131 -17.35 16.82 3.13
C ASP A 131 -17.89 15.68 4.00
N ARG A 132 -19.13 15.24 3.72
CA ARG A 132 -19.76 14.15 4.48
C ARG A 132 -19.09 12.82 4.21
N LEU A 133 -18.80 12.52 2.94
CA LEU A 133 -18.11 11.30 2.55
C LEU A 133 -16.74 11.22 3.23
N VAL A 134 -15.94 12.27 3.15
CA VAL A 134 -14.61 12.36 3.78
C VAL A 134 -14.71 12.22 5.31
N SER A 135 -15.70 12.88 5.94
CA SER A 135 -15.86 12.80 7.39
C SER A 135 -16.16 11.39 7.89
N LEU A 136 -16.88 10.57 7.10
CA LEU A 136 -17.22 9.19 7.43
C LEU A 136 -16.10 8.21 7.04
N THR A 137 -15.60 8.31 5.81
CA THR A 137 -14.75 7.27 5.20
C THR A 137 -13.27 7.62 5.17
N GLY A 138 -12.91 8.86 5.55
CA GLY A 138 -11.52 9.35 5.48
C GLY A 138 -11.02 9.64 4.07
N ASN A 139 -11.90 9.53 3.06
CA ASN A 139 -11.49 9.57 1.66
C ASN A 139 -12.58 10.15 0.76
N ARG A 140 -12.17 10.68 -0.38
CA ARG A 140 -13.06 10.93 -1.51
C ARG A 140 -13.33 9.63 -2.29
N ALA A 141 -14.30 9.66 -3.19
CA ALA A 141 -14.54 8.53 -4.09
C ALA A 141 -13.42 8.40 -5.13
N LEU A 142 -12.84 7.22 -5.23
CA LEU A 142 -11.81 6.88 -6.21
C LEU A 142 -12.18 5.58 -6.94
N ALA A 143 -11.89 5.50 -8.23
CA ALA A 143 -12.25 4.36 -9.07
C ALA A 143 -11.71 3.01 -8.54
N GLY A 144 -10.55 3.05 -7.88
CA GLY A 144 -9.95 1.87 -7.25
C GLY A 144 -10.72 1.31 -6.06
N PHE A 145 -11.61 2.05 -5.39
CA PHE A 145 -12.32 1.61 -4.20
C PHE A 145 -13.49 0.66 -4.50
N THR A 146 -13.97 -0.06 -3.48
CA THR A 146 -14.97 -1.14 -3.63
C THR A 146 -16.38 -0.60 -3.95
N ALA A 147 -16.81 0.47 -3.28
CA ALA A 147 -18.17 1.00 -3.45
C ALA A 147 -18.49 1.42 -4.89
N PRO A 148 -17.64 2.18 -5.60
CA PRO A 148 -17.87 2.50 -7.01
C PRO A 148 -18.02 1.27 -7.90
N LYS A 149 -17.28 0.18 -7.61
CA LYS A 149 -17.36 -1.08 -8.37
C LYS A 149 -18.71 -1.79 -8.17
N LEU A 150 -19.30 -1.70 -6.98
CA LEU A 150 -20.64 -2.23 -6.71
C LEU A 150 -21.72 -1.47 -7.50
N LEU A 151 -21.63 -0.13 -7.57
CA LEU A 151 -22.53 0.68 -8.38
C LEU A 151 -22.38 0.36 -9.86
N TRP A 152 -21.12 0.23 -10.31
CA TRP A 152 -20.81 -0.16 -11.68
C TRP A 152 -21.42 -1.54 -12.02
N LEU A 153 -21.25 -2.52 -11.14
CA LEU A 153 -21.79 -3.87 -11.30
C LEU A 153 -23.33 -3.82 -11.41
N ARG A 154 -24.00 -3.03 -10.57
CA ARG A 154 -25.46 -2.83 -10.61
C ARG A 154 -25.91 -2.30 -11.97
N ARG A 155 -25.17 -1.36 -12.54
CA ARG A 155 -25.50 -0.67 -13.80
C ARG A 155 -25.18 -1.50 -15.03
N HIS A 156 -24.03 -2.12 -15.05
CA HIS A 156 -23.48 -2.75 -16.26
C HIS A 156 -23.59 -4.26 -16.29
N GLU A 157 -23.73 -4.92 -15.13
CA GLU A 157 -23.91 -6.37 -15.02
C GLU A 157 -25.09 -6.71 -14.07
N PRO A 158 -26.34 -6.27 -14.40
CA PRO A 158 -27.48 -6.42 -13.48
C PRO A 158 -27.83 -7.88 -13.15
N GLU A 159 -27.54 -8.82 -14.05
CA GLU A 159 -27.75 -10.24 -13.79
C GLU A 159 -26.78 -10.76 -12.72
N THR A 160 -25.50 -10.38 -12.80
CA THR A 160 -24.48 -10.68 -11.78
C THR A 160 -24.86 -10.03 -10.45
N TYR A 161 -25.22 -8.75 -10.48
CA TYR A 161 -25.64 -7.99 -9.29
C TYR A 161 -26.88 -8.61 -8.59
N SER A 162 -27.86 -9.10 -9.35
CA SER A 162 -29.07 -9.72 -8.79
C SER A 162 -28.79 -10.99 -8.00
N ARG A 163 -27.66 -11.67 -8.30
CA ARG A 163 -27.21 -12.89 -7.65
C ARG A 163 -26.24 -12.62 -6.50
N LEU A 164 -25.70 -11.39 -6.39
CA LEU A 164 -24.73 -10.99 -5.36
C LEU A 164 -25.36 -11.11 -3.98
N ARG A 165 -24.67 -11.77 -3.06
CA ARG A 165 -25.08 -11.93 -1.66
C ARG A 165 -23.98 -11.67 -0.67
N ARG A 166 -22.72 -11.65 -1.11
CA ARG A 166 -21.55 -11.39 -0.27
C ARG A 166 -20.51 -10.62 -1.02
N VAL A 167 -19.90 -9.66 -0.35
CA VAL A 167 -18.79 -8.83 -0.84
C VAL A 167 -17.60 -9.09 0.05
N LEU A 168 -16.50 -9.54 -0.54
CA LEU A 168 -15.24 -9.75 0.14
C LEU A 168 -14.12 -8.95 -0.55
N LEU A 169 -13.04 -8.72 0.18
CA LEU A 169 -11.77 -8.21 -0.34
C LEU A 169 -10.84 -9.39 -0.71
N PRO A 170 -9.76 -9.16 -1.46
CA PRO A 170 -8.90 -10.27 -1.94
C PRO A 170 -8.38 -11.17 -0.81
N LYS A 171 -7.84 -10.59 0.28
CA LYS A 171 -7.37 -11.41 1.42
C LYS A 171 -8.51 -12.09 2.17
N ASP A 172 -9.70 -11.47 2.20
CA ASP A 172 -10.87 -12.04 2.89
C ASP A 172 -11.39 -13.27 2.17
N TYR A 173 -11.24 -13.31 0.83
CA TYR A 173 -11.51 -14.51 0.06
C TYR A 173 -10.56 -15.66 0.45
N ILE A 174 -9.28 -15.37 0.64
CA ILE A 174 -8.33 -16.37 1.14
C ILE A 174 -8.65 -16.78 2.58
N HIS A 175 -9.07 -15.84 3.43
CA HIS A 175 -9.56 -16.14 4.78
C HIS A 175 -10.75 -17.12 4.74
N LEU A 176 -11.76 -16.84 3.92
CA LEU A 176 -12.90 -17.74 3.72
C LEU A 176 -12.46 -19.15 3.27
N ARG A 177 -11.52 -19.22 2.33
CA ARG A 177 -11.02 -20.52 1.82
C ARG A 177 -10.22 -21.31 2.87
N LEU A 178 -9.51 -20.64 3.78
CA LEU A 178 -8.75 -21.27 4.85
C LEU A 178 -9.62 -21.71 6.02
N THR A 179 -10.63 -20.90 6.38
CA THR A 179 -11.38 -21.04 7.63
C THR A 179 -12.83 -21.50 7.46
N GLY A 180 -13.43 -21.18 6.31
CA GLY A 180 -14.86 -21.31 6.07
C GLY A 180 -15.71 -20.17 6.68
N GLU A 181 -15.07 -19.11 7.21
CA GLU A 181 -15.73 -18.00 7.88
C GLU A 181 -15.63 -16.72 7.04
N HIS A 182 -16.73 -15.92 7.06
CA HIS A 182 -16.75 -14.59 6.44
C HIS A 182 -16.30 -13.57 7.47
N ALA A 183 -15.16 -12.94 7.24
CA ALA A 183 -14.64 -11.83 8.05
C ALA A 183 -13.78 -10.92 7.22
N THR A 184 -13.66 -9.68 7.65
CA THR A 184 -12.65 -8.70 7.20
C THR A 184 -12.04 -8.02 8.41
N ASP A 185 -10.96 -7.26 8.23
CA ASP A 185 -10.42 -6.42 9.27
C ASP A 185 -10.70 -4.93 9.03
N VAL A 186 -10.62 -4.13 10.11
CA VAL A 186 -10.94 -2.70 10.06
C VAL A 186 -10.03 -1.90 9.12
N SER A 187 -8.76 -2.32 8.95
CA SER A 187 -7.82 -1.58 8.11
C SER A 187 -8.15 -1.74 6.62
N ASP A 188 -8.47 -2.97 6.19
CA ASP A 188 -8.86 -3.25 4.81
C ASP A 188 -10.29 -2.79 4.51
N ALA A 189 -11.24 -3.00 5.45
CA ALA A 189 -12.61 -2.49 5.34
C ALA A 189 -12.65 -0.96 5.14
N SER A 190 -11.72 -0.21 5.75
CA SER A 190 -11.57 1.23 5.56
C SER A 190 -11.40 1.62 4.09
N GLY A 191 -10.75 0.77 3.29
CA GLY A 191 -10.51 0.98 1.86
C GLY A 191 -11.72 0.69 0.96
N THR A 192 -12.87 0.32 1.51
CA THR A 192 -14.06 0.00 0.71
C THR A 192 -14.90 1.21 0.31
N LEU A 193 -14.74 2.35 0.98
CA LEU A 193 -15.62 3.53 0.93
C LEU A 193 -17.03 3.25 1.50
N LEU A 194 -17.23 2.12 2.21
CA LEU A 194 -18.47 1.72 2.87
C LEU A 194 -18.35 1.72 4.39
N PHE A 195 -17.17 2.08 4.90
CA PHE A 195 -16.80 1.95 6.30
C PHE A 195 -16.76 3.32 7.01
N ASP A 196 -17.41 3.43 8.17
CA ASP A 196 -17.23 4.54 9.11
C ASP A 196 -15.89 4.35 9.81
N VAL A 197 -14.84 4.97 9.24
CA VAL A 197 -13.45 4.80 9.68
C VAL A 197 -13.26 5.33 11.10
N GLY A 198 -13.90 6.45 11.43
CA GLY A 198 -13.87 7.00 12.78
C GLY A 198 -14.56 6.10 13.81
N GLY A 199 -15.67 5.49 13.43
CA GLY A 199 -16.45 4.57 14.26
C GLY A 199 -15.96 3.12 14.21
N ARG A 200 -14.98 2.77 13.37
CA ARG A 200 -14.43 1.42 13.16
C ARG A 200 -15.52 0.36 12.87
N ARG A 201 -16.46 0.71 12.01
CA ARG A 201 -17.62 -0.13 11.66
C ARG A 201 -18.14 0.21 10.27
N TRP A 202 -18.92 -0.69 9.70
CA TRP A 202 -19.62 -0.38 8.46
C TRP A 202 -20.55 0.82 8.63
N SER A 203 -20.60 1.69 7.63
CA SER A 203 -21.44 2.89 7.64
C SER A 203 -22.84 2.56 7.13
N ASP A 204 -23.83 2.51 8.04
CA ASP A 204 -25.23 2.33 7.63
C ASP A 204 -25.72 3.50 6.76
N GLU A 205 -25.19 4.71 7.00
CA GLU A 205 -25.52 5.91 6.22
C GLU A 205 -25.04 5.77 4.77
N VAL A 206 -23.76 5.39 4.56
CA VAL A 206 -23.23 5.22 3.21
C VAL A 206 -23.89 4.03 2.50
N CYS A 207 -24.07 2.92 3.19
CA CYS A 207 -24.76 1.74 2.64
C CYS A 207 -26.18 2.08 2.18
N ALA A 208 -26.94 2.82 3.02
CA ALA A 208 -28.29 3.25 2.69
C ALA A 208 -28.33 4.24 1.51
N ALA A 209 -27.44 5.24 1.48
CA ALA A 209 -27.37 6.21 0.40
C ALA A 209 -27.03 5.58 -0.97
N LEU A 210 -26.21 4.53 -0.96
CA LEU A 210 -25.81 3.79 -2.15
C LEU A 210 -26.71 2.57 -2.45
N GLU A 211 -27.74 2.33 -1.63
CA GLU A 211 -28.64 1.16 -1.73
C GLU A 211 -27.89 -0.19 -1.75
N ILE A 212 -26.81 -0.29 -0.92
CA ILE A 212 -26.04 -1.51 -0.77
C ILE A 212 -26.53 -2.26 0.48
N PRO A 213 -27.04 -3.50 0.34
CA PRO A 213 -27.50 -4.28 1.49
C PRO A 213 -26.37 -4.54 2.49
N ARG A 214 -26.60 -4.13 3.74
CA ARG A 214 -25.61 -4.26 4.82
C ARG A 214 -25.22 -5.72 5.09
N GLU A 215 -26.14 -6.65 4.88
CA GLU A 215 -25.95 -8.08 5.04
C GLU A 215 -25.00 -8.71 4.01
N TRP A 216 -24.61 -7.99 2.96
CA TRP A 216 -23.59 -8.47 2.01
C TRP A 216 -22.17 -8.30 2.56
N LEU A 217 -22.00 -7.43 3.54
CA LEU A 217 -20.70 -7.07 4.10
C LEU A 217 -20.40 -7.95 5.33
N PRO A 218 -19.21 -8.58 5.41
CA PRO A 218 -18.85 -9.47 6.51
C PRO A 218 -18.66 -8.71 7.83
N PRO A 219 -18.61 -9.39 8.99
CA PRO A 219 -18.13 -8.78 10.22
C PRO A 219 -16.75 -8.17 10.03
N ALA A 220 -16.56 -6.93 10.47
CA ALA A 220 -15.26 -6.26 10.50
C ALA A 220 -14.67 -6.42 11.92
N LEU A 221 -13.48 -7.01 12.00
CA LEU A 221 -12.77 -7.31 13.22
C LEU A 221 -11.53 -6.42 13.37
N GLU A 222 -11.02 -6.26 14.57
CA GLU A 222 -9.67 -5.69 14.74
C GLU A 222 -8.63 -6.57 14.05
N SER A 223 -7.62 -5.96 13.43
CA SER A 223 -6.61 -6.68 12.65
C SER A 223 -5.86 -7.72 13.49
N THR A 224 -5.62 -7.43 14.77
CA THR A 224 -5.01 -8.36 15.72
C THR A 224 -5.91 -9.55 16.06
N VAL A 225 -7.24 -9.37 16.05
CA VAL A 225 -8.23 -10.44 16.27
C VAL A 225 -8.39 -11.30 15.03
N MET A 226 -8.45 -10.70 13.85
CA MET A 226 -8.49 -11.42 12.58
C MET A 226 -7.15 -12.12 12.29
N GLY A 227 -6.02 -11.55 12.75
CA GLY A 227 -4.68 -11.97 12.36
C GLY A 227 -4.36 -11.54 10.93
N GLY A 228 -4.78 -10.33 10.53
CA GLY A 228 -4.51 -9.82 9.19
C GLY A 228 -4.88 -8.35 9.02
N ALA A 229 -4.35 -7.72 7.98
CA ALA A 229 -4.55 -6.32 7.66
C ALA A 229 -4.45 -6.07 6.14
N GLY A 230 -4.99 -4.94 5.67
CA GLY A 230 -4.68 -4.43 4.34
C GLY A 230 -3.17 -4.25 4.15
N ASP A 231 -2.68 -4.37 2.91
CA ASP A 231 -1.25 -4.41 2.60
C ASP A 231 -0.45 -3.22 3.15
N GLN A 232 -1.02 -2.00 3.11
CA GLN A 232 -0.33 -0.79 3.58
C GLN A 232 -0.15 -0.79 5.11
N ALA A 233 -1.19 -1.18 5.86
CA ALA A 233 -1.13 -1.27 7.31
C ALA A 233 -0.21 -2.41 7.78
N ALA A 234 -0.25 -3.55 7.08
CA ALA A 234 0.64 -4.67 7.35
C ALA A 234 2.10 -4.32 7.03
N ALA A 235 2.37 -3.70 5.87
CA ALA A 235 3.73 -3.29 5.50
C ALA A 235 4.30 -2.27 6.49
N ALA A 236 3.49 -1.29 6.92
CA ALA A 236 3.89 -0.33 7.94
C ALA A 236 4.26 -1.01 9.27
N LEU A 237 3.43 -1.96 9.73
CA LEU A 237 3.74 -2.75 10.92
C LEU A 237 5.04 -3.55 10.76
N GLY A 238 5.27 -4.13 9.57
CA GLY A 238 6.46 -4.91 9.23
C GLY A 238 7.77 -4.12 9.32
N VAL A 239 7.72 -2.80 9.16
CA VAL A 239 8.88 -1.91 9.36
C VAL A 239 8.84 -1.15 10.69
N GLY A 240 7.93 -1.53 11.61
CA GLY A 240 7.87 -1.00 12.96
C GLY A 240 7.14 0.33 13.10
N ILE A 241 6.14 0.58 12.25
CA ILE A 241 5.24 1.73 12.36
C ILE A 241 3.99 1.27 13.11
N ASP A 242 4.09 1.17 14.43
CA ASP A 242 3.05 0.70 15.35
C ASP A 242 2.44 1.81 16.22
N ARG A 243 3.04 3.00 16.23
CA ARG A 243 2.67 4.14 17.06
C ARG A 243 2.97 5.47 16.37
N PRO A 244 2.43 6.61 16.87
CA PRO A 244 2.86 7.94 16.46
C PRO A 244 4.36 8.16 16.70
N GLY A 245 4.98 8.95 15.83
CA GLY A 245 6.41 9.32 15.89
C GLY A 245 7.18 8.79 14.66
N PRO A 246 7.44 7.49 14.55
CA PRO A 246 8.04 6.97 13.32
C PRO A 246 7.06 7.01 12.14
N VAL A 247 7.59 7.25 10.92
CA VAL A 247 6.81 7.26 9.68
C VAL A 247 7.41 6.28 8.68
N SER A 248 6.58 5.62 7.87
CA SER A 248 7.07 4.82 6.75
C SER A 248 7.29 5.71 5.54
N VAL A 249 8.41 5.51 4.84
CA VAL A 249 8.74 6.15 3.57
C VAL A 249 9.05 5.02 2.58
N ALA A 250 8.09 4.69 1.74
CA ALA A 250 8.25 3.60 0.79
C ALA A 250 8.61 4.13 -0.61
N LEU A 251 9.72 3.64 -1.15
CA LEU A 251 10.23 3.90 -2.51
C LEU A 251 10.01 2.65 -3.39
N GLY A 252 8.74 2.29 -3.58
CA GLY A 252 8.32 1.28 -4.55
C GLY A 252 8.06 1.90 -5.93
N THR A 253 7.30 1.23 -6.80
CA THR A 253 6.82 1.83 -8.08
C THR A 253 6.09 3.14 -7.80
N ALA A 254 5.20 3.17 -6.82
CA ALA A 254 4.65 4.36 -6.18
C ALA A 254 5.57 4.84 -5.05
N GLY A 255 5.44 6.11 -4.64
CA GLY A 255 6.06 6.64 -3.42
C GLY A 255 4.99 6.85 -2.35
N ILE A 256 5.26 6.44 -1.12
CA ILE A 256 4.28 6.54 -0.02
C ILE A 256 4.95 7.11 1.22
N ALA A 257 4.30 8.11 1.82
CA ALA A 257 4.58 8.53 3.19
C ALA A 257 3.36 8.15 4.06
N PHE A 258 3.61 7.36 5.10
CA PHE A 258 2.57 6.79 5.96
C PHE A 258 2.89 7.07 7.43
N ALA A 259 1.89 7.45 8.20
CA ALA A 259 2.04 7.74 9.63
C ALA A 259 0.85 7.24 10.44
N VAL A 260 1.12 6.69 11.63
CA VAL A 260 0.08 6.38 12.61
C VAL A 260 -0.42 7.66 13.25
N THR A 261 -1.74 7.77 13.40
CA THR A 261 -2.41 8.85 14.15
C THR A 261 -3.18 8.27 15.34
N PRO A 262 -3.16 8.95 16.50
CA PRO A 262 -3.83 8.46 17.71
C PRO A 262 -5.34 8.70 17.69
N SER A 263 -5.84 9.40 16.69
CA SER A 263 -7.25 9.73 16.52
C SER A 263 -7.59 9.85 15.04
N TYR A 264 -8.86 9.63 14.73
CA TYR A 264 -9.38 9.85 13.39
C TYR A 264 -9.39 11.35 13.05
N SER A 265 -8.60 11.73 12.06
CA SER A 265 -8.47 13.11 11.59
C SER A 265 -8.26 13.12 10.07
N PRO A 266 -9.31 12.96 9.27
CA PRO A 266 -9.19 12.96 7.82
C PRO A 266 -8.84 14.36 7.31
N ASP A 267 -8.05 14.45 6.24
CA ASP A 267 -7.80 15.69 5.54
C ASP A 267 -9.09 16.20 4.86
N PRO A 268 -9.62 17.40 5.22
CA PRO A 268 -10.87 17.89 4.67
C PRO A 268 -10.87 18.05 3.14
N GLN A 269 -9.70 18.19 2.54
CA GLN A 269 -9.53 18.30 1.09
C GLN A 269 -9.31 16.93 0.42
N ALA A 270 -9.27 15.84 1.21
CA ALA A 270 -9.05 14.48 0.75
C ALA A 270 -7.75 14.29 -0.06
N ARG A 271 -6.70 15.05 0.26
CA ARG A 271 -5.36 14.93 -0.34
C ARG A 271 -4.57 13.76 0.24
N LEU A 272 -4.93 13.33 1.49
CA LEU A 272 -4.39 12.16 2.17
C LEU A 272 -5.47 11.08 2.26
N HIS A 273 -5.04 9.83 2.25
CA HIS A 273 -5.88 8.72 2.66
C HIS A 273 -5.87 8.57 4.17
N THR A 274 -7.04 8.34 4.79
CA THR A 274 -7.14 8.05 6.22
C THR A 274 -7.92 6.76 6.42
N PHE A 275 -7.31 5.79 7.11
CA PHE A 275 -7.87 4.46 7.37
C PHE A 275 -7.62 4.04 8.81
N CYS A 276 -8.31 3.01 9.29
CA CYS A 276 -7.92 2.31 10.51
C CYS A 276 -6.54 1.66 10.31
N HIS A 277 -5.70 1.70 11.35
CA HIS A 277 -4.43 0.99 11.33
C HIS A 277 -4.59 -0.45 11.83
N ALA A 278 -3.58 -1.29 11.60
CA ALA A 278 -3.52 -2.67 12.10
C ALA A 278 -3.38 -2.78 13.63
N VAL A 279 -2.98 -1.70 14.30
CA VAL A 279 -2.93 -1.60 15.76
C VAL A 279 -4.30 -1.13 16.27
N PRO A 280 -4.90 -1.80 17.29
CA PRO A 280 -6.20 -1.41 17.84
C PRO A 280 -6.25 0.05 18.28
N ASP A 281 -7.41 0.67 18.14
CA ASP A 281 -7.70 2.05 18.53
C ASP A 281 -6.77 3.11 17.92
N THR A 282 -6.13 2.79 16.80
CA THR A 282 -5.30 3.72 16.05
C THR A 282 -5.75 3.82 14.59
N TRP A 283 -5.39 4.93 13.96
CA TRP A 283 -5.62 5.19 12.54
C TRP A 283 -4.28 5.48 11.87
N HIS A 284 -4.30 5.56 10.57
CA HIS A 284 -3.17 6.07 9.81
C HIS A 284 -3.62 7.06 8.75
N ALA A 285 -2.73 7.99 8.45
CA ALA A 285 -2.84 8.84 7.29
C ALA A 285 -1.68 8.54 6.34
N MET A 286 -1.94 8.57 5.05
CA MET A 286 -0.90 8.37 4.04
C MET A 286 -1.07 9.26 2.82
N GLY A 287 0.05 9.81 2.34
CA GLY A 287 0.19 10.42 1.02
C GLY A 287 0.74 9.40 0.03
N VAL A 288 0.17 9.38 -1.16
CA VAL A 288 0.53 8.45 -2.22
C VAL A 288 0.84 9.21 -3.49
N MET A 289 2.09 9.16 -3.94
CA MET A 289 2.50 9.60 -5.27
C MET A 289 2.52 8.40 -6.23
N LEU A 290 2.02 8.59 -7.45
CA LEU A 290 1.83 7.48 -8.39
C LEU A 290 3.13 7.01 -9.06
N SER A 291 4.11 7.89 -9.19
CA SER A 291 5.36 7.63 -9.90
C SER A 291 6.56 7.87 -8.97
N GLY A 292 6.77 6.98 -8.00
CA GLY A 292 7.93 6.96 -7.11
C GLY A 292 9.16 6.35 -7.78
N GLY A 293 9.57 5.16 -7.34
CA GLY A 293 10.66 4.39 -7.97
C GLY A 293 10.41 4.07 -9.44
N GLY A 294 9.14 4.02 -9.85
CA GLY A 294 8.75 3.89 -11.25
C GLY A 294 9.27 5.00 -12.15
N SER A 295 9.48 6.23 -11.63
CA SER A 295 10.10 7.32 -12.40
C SER A 295 11.56 7.01 -12.75
N PHE A 296 12.30 6.44 -11.81
CA PHE A 296 13.70 6.08 -12.06
C PHE A 296 13.82 4.84 -12.97
N ALA A 297 12.93 3.85 -12.77
CA ALA A 297 12.86 2.69 -13.66
C ALA A 297 12.53 3.09 -15.10
N TRP A 298 11.57 4.01 -15.30
CA TRP A 298 11.28 4.58 -16.61
C TRP A 298 12.49 5.25 -17.26
N LEU A 299 13.30 5.97 -16.46
CA LEU A 299 14.49 6.62 -16.98
C LEU A 299 15.58 5.59 -17.35
N CYS A 300 15.72 4.50 -16.58
CA CYS A 300 16.62 3.39 -16.90
C CYS A 300 16.22 2.74 -18.24
N ASP A 301 14.93 2.46 -18.43
CA ASP A 301 14.40 1.91 -19.68
C ASP A 301 14.64 2.87 -20.86
N LEU A 302 14.46 4.18 -20.65
CA LEU A 302 14.67 5.20 -21.69
C LEU A 302 16.12 5.26 -22.19
N PHE A 303 17.08 5.04 -21.29
CA PHE A 303 18.50 5.06 -21.61
C PHE A 303 19.10 3.69 -21.91
N ASP A 304 18.31 2.62 -21.81
CA ASP A 304 18.79 1.22 -21.91
C ASP A 304 19.98 0.98 -20.99
N GLU A 305 19.84 1.39 -19.72
CA GLU A 305 20.92 1.39 -18.73
C GLU A 305 20.48 0.80 -17.39
N ASP A 306 21.40 0.15 -16.68
CA ASP A 306 21.17 -0.38 -15.36
C ASP A 306 21.02 0.73 -14.30
N ALA A 307 20.10 0.51 -13.33
CA ALA A 307 19.85 1.46 -12.25
C ALA A 307 21.11 1.82 -11.45
N ALA A 308 22.02 0.86 -11.21
CA ALA A 308 23.26 1.10 -10.49
C ALA A 308 24.24 2.00 -11.26
N ASP A 309 24.21 1.97 -12.59
CA ASP A 309 25.06 2.78 -13.44
C ASP A 309 24.56 4.22 -13.51
N LEU A 310 23.26 4.42 -13.68
CA LEU A 310 22.65 5.75 -13.63
C LEU A 310 22.75 6.38 -12.23
N ASP A 311 22.61 5.60 -11.16
CA ASP A 311 22.81 6.07 -9.78
C ASP A 311 24.24 6.62 -9.58
N ARG A 312 25.27 5.88 -10.05
CA ARG A 312 26.67 6.35 -10.01
C ARG A 312 26.93 7.60 -10.85
N GLU A 313 26.23 7.78 -11.96
CA GLU A 313 26.32 9.00 -12.75
C GLU A 313 25.62 10.17 -12.07
N ALA A 314 24.45 9.93 -11.45
CA ALA A 314 23.72 10.93 -10.68
C ALA A 314 24.54 11.45 -9.49
N GLU A 315 25.36 10.61 -8.85
CA GLU A 315 26.20 10.99 -7.71
C GLU A 315 27.24 12.08 -8.06
N ARG A 316 27.63 12.18 -9.34
CA ARG A 316 28.58 13.22 -9.80
C ARG A 316 28.00 14.62 -9.84
N TRP A 317 26.67 14.74 -9.80
CA TRP A 317 25.98 16.02 -9.82
C TRP A 317 25.71 16.52 -8.40
N PRO A 318 25.88 17.84 -8.16
CA PRO A 318 25.65 18.42 -6.84
C PRO A 318 24.17 18.40 -6.47
N PRO A 319 23.84 18.54 -5.16
CA PRO A 319 22.45 18.74 -4.70
C PRO A 319 21.78 19.90 -5.42
N GLY A 320 20.51 19.70 -5.84
CA GLY A 320 19.75 20.66 -6.63
C GLY A 320 20.11 20.70 -8.11
N CYS A 321 21.03 19.83 -8.55
CA CYS A 321 21.37 19.53 -9.97
C CYS A 321 21.53 20.79 -10.84
N GLU A 322 22.23 21.83 -10.32
CA GLU A 322 22.41 23.15 -10.94
C GLU A 322 21.09 23.79 -11.40
N GLY A 323 19.99 23.51 -10.72
CA GLY A 323 18.68 24.07 -10.99
C GLY A 323 17.79 23.27 -11.93
N LEU A 324 18.22 22.11 -12.40
CA LEU A 324 17.38 21.17 -13.12
C LEU A 324 16.37 20.53 -12.14
N LEU A 325 15.09 20.54 -12.50
CA LEU A 325 14.01 19.96 -11.73
C LEU A 325 13.26 18.93 -12.56
N PHE A 326 12.72 17.92 -11.89
CA PHE A 326 11.82 16.93 -12.48
C PHE A 326 10.50 16.89 -11.73
N ALA A 327 9.38 17.02 -12.46
CA ALA A 327 8.03 16.75 -11.97
C ALA A 327 7.69 15.29 -12.22
N PRO A 328 7.50 14.44 -11.18
CA PRO A 328 7.37 12.98 -11.34
C PRO A 328 5.96 12.51 -11.71
N TYR A 329 5.18 13.27 -12.45
CA TYR A 329 3.75 13.01 -12.69
C TYR A 329 3.50 12.12 -13.93
N LEU A 330 4.36 11.10 -14.15
CA LEU A 330 4.34 10.27 -15.37
C LEU A 330 3.01 9.51 -15.57
N ALA A 331 2.29 9.20 -14.48
CA ALA A 331 1.02 8.46 -14.50
C ALA A 331 -0.15 9.28 -13.91
N GLY A 332 -0.09 10.60 -14.03
CA GLY A 332 -0.92 11.48 -13.22
C GLY A 332 -0.36 11.62 -11.80
N GLU A 333 -1.07 12.30 -10.91
CA GLU A 333 -0.68 12.39 -9.52
C GLU A 333 -1.87 12.34 -8.57
N ARG A 334 -1.71 11.62 -7.45
CA ARG A 334 -2.71 11.53 -6.39
C ARG A 334 -2.45 12.60 -5.33
N THR A 335 -1.43 12.42 -4.51
CA THR A 335 -1.04 13.39 -3.48
C THR A 335 0.03 14.33 -3.99
N PRO A 336 -0.13 15.65 -3.91
CA PRO A 336 -1.24 16.40 -3.28
C PRO A 336 -2.35 16.82 -4.27
N HIS A 337 -2.24 16.51 -5.56
CA HIS A 337 -2.99 17.20 -6.63
C HIS A 337 -4.32 16.54 -6.98
N SER A 338 -4.46 15.21 -6.77
CA SER A 338 -5.62 14.40 -7.19
C SER A 338 -5.96 14.60 -8.68
N ASP A 339 -4.94 14.69 -9.53
CA ASP A 339 -5.06 14.99 -10.96
C ASP A 339 -4.55 13.81 -11.81
N PRO A 340 -5.44 13.03 -12.43
CA PRO A 340 -5.03 11.92 -13.30
C PRO A 340 -4.43 12.38 -14.64
N ASN A 341 -4.59 13.66 -14.98
CA ASN A 341 -4.11 14.25 -16.23
C ASN A 341 -2.74 14.93 -16.10
N ALA A 342 -2.23 15.13 -14.88
CA ALA A 342 -0.89 15.66 -14.67
C ALA A 342 0.17 14.83 -15.41
N ARG A 343 1.18 15.47 -15.96
CA ARG A 343 2.27 14.83 -16.72
C ARG A 343 3.63 15.24 -16.21
N GLY A 344 4.58 14.32 -16.37
CA GLY A 344 5.97 14.53 -15.98
C GLY A 344 6.69 15.54 -16.87
N ALA A 345 7.59 16.31 -16.28
CA ALA A 345 8.38 17.30 -17.02
C ALA A 345 9.74 17.51 -16.39
N PHE A 346 10.75 17.75 -17.26
CA PHE A 346 12.04 18.33 -16.85
C PHE A 346 12.05 19.84 -17.14
N THR A 347 12.49 20.65 -16.18
CA THR A 347 12.60 22.10 -16.32
C THR A 347 13.98 22.59 -15.89
N GLY A 348 14.51 23.62 -16.57
CA GLY A 348 15.84 24.17 -16.27
C GLY A 348 17.00 23.47 -17.00
N LEU A 349 16.72 22.74 -18.08
CA LEU A 349 17.76 22.12 -18.91
C LEU A 349 18.73 23.14 -19.49
N SER A 350 20.00 22.80 -19.49
CA SER A 350 21.09 23.54 -20.15
C SER A 350 22.00 22.58 -20.93
N LEU A 351 22.87 23.13 -21.75
CA LEU A 351 23.87 22.32 -22.51
C LEU A 351 24.88 21.56 -21.63
N ARG A 352 24.93 21.86 -20.34
CA ARG A 352 25.80 21.16 -19.37
C ARG A 352 25.21 19.83 -18.88
N HIS A 353 23.90 19.73 -18.87
CA HIS A 353 23.20 18.57 -18.29
C HIS A 353 23.32 17.37 -19.21
N ASP A 354 23.86 16.31 -18.66
CA ASP A 354 23.95 14.99 -19.28
C ASP A 354 22.89 14.03 -18.68
N ARG A 355 22.96 12.74 -19.02
CA ARG A 355 22.03 11.74 -18.50
C ARG A 355 22.15 11.55 -16.98
N GLY A 356 23.33 11.76 -16.40
CA GLY A 356 23.56 11.74 -14.96
C GLY A 356 22.79 12.88 -14.25
N ALA A 357 22.74 14.08 -14.89
CA ALA A 357 21.92 15.17 -14.39
C ALA A 357 20.43 14.84 -14.41
N LEU A 358 19.93 14.20 -15.48
CA LEU A 358 18.54 13.77 -15.57
C LEU A 358 18.22 12.72 -14.51
N ALA A 359 19.14 11.76 -14.29
CA ALA A 359 19.01 10.78 -13.23
C ALA A 359 18.95 11.44 -11.84
N ARG A 360 19.87 12.38 -11.55
CA ARG A 360 19.90 13.13 -10.30
C ARG A 360 18.61 13.91 -10.07
N ALA A 361 18.16 14.66 -11.06
CA ALA A 361 16.93 15.43 -10.98
C ALA A 361 15.69 14.52 -10.78
N THR A 362 15.69 13.30 -11.36
CA THR A 362 14.62 12.31 -11.16
C THR A 362 14.58 11.83 -9.70
N LEU A 363 15.73 11.47 -9.11
CA LEU A 363 15.82 11.06 -7.70
C LEU A 363 15.34 12.18 -6.76
N GLU A 364 15.77 13.42 -7.03
CA GLU A 364 15.38 14.61 -6.26
C GLU A 364 13.89 14.97 -6.42
N GLY A 365 13.36 14.90 -7.65
CA GLY A 365 11.94 15.17 -7.93
C GLY A 365 11.00 14.20 -7.22
N VAL A 366 11.34 12.91 -7.18
CA VAL A 366 10.60 11.91 -6.39
C VAL A 366 10.69 12.23 -4.89
N ALA A 367 11.87 12.62 -4.39
CA ALA A 367 12.03 13.01 -2.99
C ALA A 367 11.19 14.25 -2.64
N TYR A 368 11.05 15.23 -3.55
CA TYR A 368 10.17 16.39 -3.35
C TYR A 368 8.68 15.98 -3.29
N GLY A 369 8.22 15.06 -4.13
CA GLY A 369 6.86 14.52 -4.05
C GLY A 369 6.58 13.78 -2.72
N LEU A 370 7.59 13.05 -2.19
CA LEU A 370 7.49 12.47 -0.84
C LEU A 370 7.45 13.56 0.25
N ARG A 371 8.14 14.69 0.05
CA ARG A 371 8.07 15.83 0.96
C ARG A 371 6.69 16.46 0.94
N ASP A 372 6.03 16.61 -0.22
CA ASP A 372 4.63 17.06 -0.29
C ASP A 372 3.73 16.20 0.59
N SER A 373 3.87 14.87 0.49
CA SER A 373 3.13 13.92 1.32
C SER A 373 3.44 14.08 2.81
N LEU A 374 4.72 14.28 3.19
CA LEU A 374 5.13 14.45 4.58
C LEU A 374 4.65 15.79 5.17
N GLU A 375 4.67 16.87 4.39
CA GLU A 375 4.15 18.17 4.83
C GLU A 375 2.63 18.10 5.11
N LEU A 376 1.87 17.41 4.25
CA LEU A 376 0.44 17.17 4.51
C LEU A 376 0.21 16.34 5.78
N LEU A 377 1.04 15.34 6.05
CA LEU A 377 0.99 14.61 7.32
C LEU A 377 1.29 15.53 8.51
N ARG A 378 2.27 16.45 8.37
CA ARG A 378 2.57 17.48 9.40
C ARG A 378 1.38 18.43 9.61
N GLU A 379 0.71 18.88 8.55
CA GLU A 379 -0.53 19.66 8.60
C GLU A 379 -1.64 18.90 9.33
N ALA A 380 -1.76 17.59 9.11
CA ALA A 380 -2.70 16.71 9.81
C ALA A 380 -2.31 16.42 11.28
N GLY A 381 -1.23 17.05 11.78
CA GLY A 381 -0.81 16.95 13.18
C GLY A 381 0.22 15.87 13.49
N VAL A 382 0.70 15.13 12.49
CA VAL A 382 1.81 14.18 12.66
C VAL A 382 3.10 14.92 13.02
N ARG A 383 3.86 14.34 13.92
CA ARG A 383 5.18 14.84 14.32
C ARG A 383 6.24 13.76 14.04
N PRO A 384 6.80 13.73 12.81
CA PRO A 384 7.76 12.71 12.43
C PRO A 384 9.04 12.83 13.24
N GLU A 385 9.50 11.72 13.83
CA GLU A 385 10.77 11.63 14.57
C GLU A 385 11.85 10.95 13.74
N VAL A 386 11.44 9.96 12.93
CA VAL A 386 12.31 9.15 12.08
C VAL A 386 11.49 8.54 10.96
N GLY A 387 12.08 8.38 9.79
CA GLY A 387 11.50 7.65 8.66
C GLY A 387 12.03 6.22 8.60
N ARG A 388 11.16 5.22 8.41
CA ARG A 388 11.52 3.84 8.06
C ARG A 388 11.45 3.72 6.54
N ILE A 389 12.62 3.65 5.89
CA ILE A 389 12.69 3.58 4.44
C ILE A 389 12.64 2.14 3.95
N SER A 390 11.84 1.87 2.92
CA SER A 390 11.63 0.54 2.34
C SER A 390 11.42 0.60 0.82
N GLY A 391 11.31 -0.56 0.18
CA GLY A 391 11.09 -0.69 -1.25
C GLY A 391 12.39 -0.66 -2.08
N GLY A 392 12.28 -0.89 -3.39
CA GLY A 392 13.44 -1.05 -4.26
C GLY A 392 14.41 0.12 -4.27
N GLY A 393 13.89 1.36 -4.22
CA GLY A 393 14.69 2.59 -4.18
C GLY A 393 15.53 2.77 -2.91
N SER A 394 15.13 2.15 -1.79
CA SER A 394 15.87 2.22 -0.53
C SER A 394 17.24 1.53 -0.58
N ARG A 395 17.51 0.73 -1.62
CA ARG A 395 18.80 0.06 -1.83
C ARG A 395 19.90 1.00 -2.34
N SER A 396 19.53 2.16 -2.92
CA SER A 396 20.49 3.21 -3.33
C SER A 396 20.85 4.07 -2.11
N ASP A 397 22.14 4.11 -1.77
CA ASP A 397 22.65 4.96 -0.70
C ASP A 397 22.52 6.44 -1.08
N LEU A 398 22.79 6.77 -2.35
CA LEU A 398 22.60 8.11 -2.87
C LEU A 398 21.14 8.56 -2.70
N TRP A 399 20.19 7.75 -3.17
CA TRP A 399 18.77 8.12 -3.10
C TRP A 399 18.28 8.22 -1.67
N THR A 400 18.68 7.30 -0.80
CA THR A 400 18.31 7.35 0.62
C THR A 400 18.85 8.62 1.29
N ARG A 401 20.09 9.03 0.98
CA ARG A 401 20.67 10.30 1.46
C ARG A 401 19.94 11.52 0.90
N ILE A 402 19.54 11.50 -0.39
CA ILE A 402 18.70 12.55 -1.00
C ILE A 402 17.39 12.66 -0.23
N VAL A 403 16.66 11.55 -0.05
CA VAL A 403 15.37 11.54 0.64
C VAL A 403 15.50 12.01 2.08
N ALA A 404 16.49 11.54 2.84
CA ALA A 404 16.74 12.01 4.20
C ALA A 404 16.93 13.54 4.26
N SER A 405 17.69 14.08 3.32
CA SER A 405 18.02 15.51 3.30
C SER A 405 16.87 16.36 2.74
N VAL A 406 16.09 15.87 1.77
CA VAL A 406 14.90 16.56 1.25
C VAL A 406 13.80 16.62 2.32
N LEU A 407 13.60 15.54 3.07
CA LEU A 407 12.58 15.46 4.12
C LEU A 407 13.03 16.17 5.42
N ASP A 408 14.31 16.48 5.55
CA ASP A 408 14.97 16.91 6.80
C ASP A 408 14.56 15.97 7.96
N LEU A 409 14.75 14.67 7.72
CA LEU A 409 14.31 13.61 8.63
C LEU A 409 15.33 12.47 8.59
N PRO A 410 15.84 12.01 9.76
CA PRO A 410 16.65 10.81 9.80
C PRO A 410 15.88 9.61 9.24
N LEU A 411 16.52 8.79 8.42
CA LEU A 411 15.94 7.56 7.90
C LEU A 411 16.63 6.33 8.51
N GLU A 412 15.87 5.26 8.65
CA GLU A 412 16.36 3.99 9.16
C GLU A 412 15.96 2.86 8.21
N ARG A 413 16.92 1.95 7.94
CA ARG A 413 16.67 0.69 7.24
C ARG A 413 16.40 -0.42 8.25
N THR A 414 15.49 -1.31 7.93
CA THR A 414 15.20 -2.52 8.71
C THR A 414 15.96 -3.72 8.13
N GLU A 415 16.23 -4.72 8.98
CA GLU A 415 16.91 -5.96 8.58
C GLU A 415 16.11 -6.74 7.53
N CYS A 416 14.78 -6.74 7.67
CA CYS A 416 13.88 -7.43 6.76
C CYS A 416 13.02 -6.43 6.00
N ASP A 417 13.01 -6.54 4.67
CA ASP A 417 12.13 -5.80 3.76
C ASP A 417 11.23 -6.81 3.00
N ALA A 418 10.59 -7.72 3.74
CA ALA A 418 9.63 -8.66 3.16
C ALA A 418 8.21 -8.06 3.02
N GLY A 419 8.08 -6.74 3.28
CA GLY A 419 6.86 -5.98 3.06
C GLY A 419 5.68 -6.44 3.93
N SER A 420 4.48 -6.40 3.35
CA SER A 420 3.20 -6.72 3.99
C SER A 420 3.12 -8.15 4.54
N ALA A 421 3.78 -9.12 3.89
CA ALA A 421 3.83 -10.49 4.38
C ALA A 421 4.54 -10.60 5.74
N TYR A 422 5.61 -9.81 5.97
CA TYR A 422 6.28 -9.80 7.27
C TYR A 422 5.36 -9.23 8.37
N GLY A 423 4.68 -8.12 8.10
CA GLY A 423 3.70 -7.56 9.02
C GLY A 423 2.52 -8.49 9.32
N ALA A 424 2.07 -9.24 8.30
CA ALA A 424 1.06 -10.28 8.50
C ALA A 424 1.55 -11.41 9.42
N ALA A 425 2.84 -11.81 9.33
CA ALA A 425 3.43 -12.78 10.25
C ALA A 425 3.45 -12.26 11.71
N LEU A 426 3.72 -10.96 11.91
CA LEU A 426 3.62 -10.34 13.24
C LEU A 426 2.19 -10.42 13.80
N LEU A 427 1.18 -10.12 12.97
CA LEU A 427 -0.24 -10.24 13.35
C LEU A 427 -0.64 -11.71 13.63
N ALA A 428 -0.07 -12.68 12.92
CA ALA A 428 -0.24 -14.10 13.24
C ALA A 428 0.25 -14.41 14.65
N GLY A 429 1.40 -13.85 15.03
CA GLY A 429 1.98 -13.99 16.35
C GLY A 429 1.12 -13.39 17.46
N VAL A 430 0.52 -12.22 17.23
CA VAL A 430 -0.42 -11.60 18.16
C VAL A 430 -1.67 -12.46 18.32
N ARG A 431 -2.29 -12.87 17.21
CA ARG A 431 -3.50 -13.71 17.22
C ARG A 431 -3.28 -15.06 17.92
N SER A 432 -2.12 -15.67 17.71
CA SER A 432 -1.77 -16.99 18.31
C SER A 432 -1.35 -16.89 19.79
N GLY A 433 -1.16 -15.67 20.33
CA GLY A 433 -0.69 -15.44 21.69
C GLY A 433 0.82 -15.63 21.87
N THR A 434 1.59 -15.69 20.77
CA THR A 434 3.07 -15.65 20.79
C THR A 434 3.56 -14.28 21.25
N PHE A 435 2.85 -13.22 20.89
CA PHE A 435 3.04 -11.85 21.35
C PHE A 435 1.78 -11.38 22.08
N ALA A 436 1.94 -10.58 23.13
CA ALA A 436 0.82 -10.01 23.86
C ALA A 436 0.06 -8.96 23.00
N ASP A 437 0.79 -8.21 22.19
CA ASP A 437 0.25 -7.16 21.30
C ASP A 437 1.20 -6.85 20.13
N ALA A 438 0.80 -5.92 19.29
CA ALA A 438 1.59 -5.49 18.14
C ALA A 438 2.90 -4.78 18.55
N ALA A 439 2.91 -4.08 19.68
CA ALA A 439 4.10 -3.38 20.16
C ALA A 439 5.19 -4.38 20.60
N GLU A 440 4.81 -5.45 21.31
CA GLU A 440 5.75 -6.53 21.62
C GLU A 440 6.25 -7.23 20.34
N ALA A 441 5.37 -7.51 19.38
CA ALA A 441 5.76 -8.12 18.11
C ALA A 441 6.81 -7.28 17.38
N VAL A 442 6.57 -5.96 17.27
CA VAL A 442 7.51 -5.01 16.65
C VAL A 442 8.82 -4.95 17.43
N ALA A 443 8.76 -4.79 18.76
CA ALA A 443 9.97 -4.67 19.59
C ALA A 443 10.88 -5.92 19.52
N ARG A 444 10.30 -7.11 19.37
CA ARG A 444 11.06 -8.36 19.26
C ARG A 444 11.57 -8.65 17.84
N CYS A 445 10.80 -8.31 16.83
CA CYS A 445 11.04 -8.80 15.47
C CYS A 445 11.63 -7.74 14.53
N VAL A 446 11.36 -6.46 14.74
CA VAL A 446 11.84 -5.41 13.82
C VAL A 446 13.16 -4.84 14.32
N ARG A 447 14.24 -5.11 13.56
CA ARG A 447 15.58 -4.64 13.88
C ARG A 447 16.03 -3.57 12.90
N ILE A 448 16.64 -2.51 13.45
CA ILE A 448 17.24 -1.44 12.65
C ILE A 448 18.69 -1.81 12.38
N THR A 449 19.06 -1.77 11.10
CA THR A 449 20.42 -2.09 10.65
C THR A 449 21.27 -0.87 10.38
N GLU A 450 20.63 0.22 9.96
CA GLU A 450 21.33 1.43 9.56
C GLU A 450 20.48 2.66 9.84
N ARG A 451 21.13 3.78 10.19
CA ARG A 451 20.54 5.12 10.31
C ARG A 451 21.27 6.11 9.45
N ILE A 452 20.53 6.76 8.56
CA ILE A 452 21.00 7.77 7.62
C ILE A 452 20.48 9.13 8.11
N ASN A 453 21.40 10.02 8.50
CA ASN A 453 21.03 11.36 8.92
C ASN A 453 20.97 12.33 7.74
N PRO A 454 20.12 13.37 7.80
CA PRO A 454 20.13 14.46 6.83
C PRO A 454 21.52 15.12 6.77
N ASP A 455 21.94 15.49 5.58
CA ASP A 455 23.16 16.28 5.36
C ASP A 455 22.77 17.77 5.39
N ALA A 456 23.33 18.55 6.31
CA ALA A 456 22.93 19.94 6.54
C ALA A 456 23.12 20.85 5.30
N GLU A 457 24.17 20.60 4.50
CA GLU A 457 24.40 21.37 3.27
C GLU A 457 23.35 21.01 2.20
N TRP A 458 22.98 19.71 2.12
CA TRP A 458 21.97 19.25 1.20
C TRP A 458 20.57 19.71 1.61
N VAL A 459 20.25 19.74 2.91
CA VAL A 459 18.97 20.27 3.43
C VAL A 459 18.77 21.73 2.97
N ALA A 460 19.82 22.56 3.06
CA ALA A 460 19.74 23.96 2.62
C ALA A 460 19.48 24.06 1.11
N ALA A 461 20.25 23.33 0.29
CA ALA A 461 20.09 23.30 -1.16
C ALA A 461 18.70 22.78 -1.58
N TYR A 462 18.22 21.70 -0.94
CA TYR A 462 16.92 21.12 -1.24
C TYR A 462 15.73 21.95 -0.76
N SER A 463 15.89 22.76 0.29
CA SER A 463 14.85 23.70 0.71
C SER A 463 14.57 24.76 -0.36
N GLU A 464 15.60 25.27 -1.02
CA GLU A 464 15.46 26.17 -2.18
C GLU A 464 14.85 25.43 -3.38
N GLY A 465 15.34 24.22 -3.69
CA GLY A 465 14.81 23.37 -4.77
C GLY A 465 13.35 23.03 -4.60
N TYR A 466 12.93 22.72 -3.38
CA TYR A 466 11.53 22.38 -3.06
C TYR A 466 10.57 23.57 -3.26
N ALA A 467 11.00 24.78 -2.88
CA ALA A 467 10.18 25.96 -3.12
C ALA A 467 9.92 26.20 -4.63
N ARG A 468 10.93 25.91 -5.48
CA ARG A 468 10.80 25.96 -6.94
C ARG A 468 9.96 24.78 -7.49
N PHE A 469 10.11 23.60 -6.94
CA PHE A 469 9.35 22.40 -7.29
C PHE A 469 7.85 22.63 -7.09
N GLY A 470 7.43 23.23 -5.97
CA GLY A 470 6.03 23.54 -5.69
C GLY A 470 5.37 24.46 -6.73
N ALA A 471 6.16 25.22 -7.50
CA ALA A 471 5.64 26.07 -8.59
C ALA A 471 5.43 25.31 -9.91
N LEU A 472 5.92 24.05 -10.04
CA LEU A 472 5.86 23.32 -11.32
C LEU A 472 4.44 22.93 -11.69
N TYR A 473 3.71 22.27 -10.79
CA TYR A 473 2.36 21.80 -11.10
C TYR A 473 1.42 22.95 -11.56
N PRO A 474 1.30 24.09 -10.83
CA PRO A 474 0.47 25.19 -11.29
C PRO A 474 0.91 25.78 -12.66
N ALA A 475 2.20 25.71 -12.97
CA ALA A 475 2.73 26.21 -14.24
C ALA A 475 2.50 25.23 -15.41
N LEU A 476 2.53 23.93 -15.17
CA LEU A 476 2.38 22.89 -16.20
C LEU A 476 0.91 22.58 -16.50
N ARG A 477 0.03 22.59 -15.49
CA ARG A 477 -1.38 22.22 -15.62
C ARG A 477 -2.12 22.92 -16.78
N PRO A 478 -1.98 24.25 -17.03
CA PRO A 478 -2.65 24.89 -18.17
C PRO A 478 -2.20 24.37 -19.53
N LEU A 479 -1.01 23.76 -19.64
CA LEU A 479 -0.50 23.18 -20.88
C LEU A 479 -1.05 21.76 -21.12
N GLU A 480 -1.54 21.11 -20.08
CA GLU A 480 -2.05 19.74 -20.11
C GLU A 480 -3.57 19.72 -20.37
N GLU A 481 -4.27 20.82 -20.06
CA GLU A 481 -5.69 21.03 -20.31
C GLU A 481 -6.00 21.56 -21.72
N ALA A 482 -4.99 21.88 -22.54
CA ALA A 482 -5.10 22.42 -23.89
C ALA A 482 -5.04 21.31 -24.96
#